data_d09b2dcaaa3cd3754a062a3bbde0d192
#
_entry.id   d09b2dcaaa3cd3754a062a3bbde0d192
#
_cell.length_a   1.000
_cell.length_b   1.000
_cell.length_c   1.000
_cell.angle_alpha   90.00
_cell.angle_beta   90.00
_cell.angle_gamma   90.00
#
_symmetry.space_group_name_H-M   'P 1'
#
loop_
_entity.id
_entity.type
_entity.pdbx_description
1 polymer ?
#
loop_
_entity_poly.entity_id
_entity_poly.type
_entity_poly.pdbx_seq_one_letter_code
_entity_poly.pdbx_strand_id
1 'polypeptide(L)'
;GTEIGYEGLLDFDGYINFHLSADDLATLVAQGDIGANELTGETKEYDLVTKDVPGISGTATFAARKSGAALVTVMLDGTPDGGMHPGHIHFNSAAETGGIAKTLTTLDGTTGMSVTHIEALNDGTEIGYEGLLDFDGYINFHLSADNLATLVAQGDIGQNELTGESMSYDLGTKDVPGISGTATFEERLSGETLVTLDIEGTPVGGMHPAHIHAGAVADAPGDILITLATVDGSL
;
A
#
# COMPACT_ATOMS: atom_id res chain seq x y z
N GLY A 1 38.25 -6.75 -20.07
CA GLY A 1 36.87 -7.11 -19.73
C GLY A 1 36.88 -8.47 -19.04
N THR A 2 36.04 -8.66 -18.04
CA THR A 2 35.86 -9.95 -17.39
C THR A 2 35.14 -10.85 -18.40
N GLU A 3 35.74 -12.01 -18.79
CA GLU A 3 35.04 -13.02 -19.59
C GLU A 3 34.00 -13.68 -18.68
N ILE A 4 32.73 -13.54 -19.02
CA ILE A 4 31.60 -14.20 -18.33
C ILE A 4 31.17 -15.34 -19.27
N GLY A 5 31.33 -16.60 -18.83
CA GLY A 5 30.85 -17.78 -19.56
C GLY A 5 29.33 -17.96 -19.43
N TYR A 6 28.79 -18.96 -20.14
CA TYR A 6 27.34 -19.25 -20.15
C TYR A 6 26.74 -19.37 -18.74
N GLU A 7 27.34 -20.20 -17.88
CA GLU A 7 26.87 -20.39 -16.49
C GLU A 7 26.86 -19.07 -15.70
N GLY A 8 27.91 -18.25 -15.88
CA GLY A 8 27.96 -16.93 -15.21
C GLY A 8 26.92 -15.93 -15.69
N LEU A 9 26.39 -16.10 -16.91
CA LEU A 9 25.29 -15.27 -17.42
C LEU A 9 23.93 -15.68 -16.84
N LEU A 10 23.77 -16.94 -16.42
CA LEU A 10 22.53 -17.42 -15.81
C LEU A 10 22.26 -16.80 -14.43
N ASP A 11 23.33 -16.45 -13.72
CA ASP A 11 23.24 -15.79 -12.38
C ASP A 11 23.64 -14.31 -12.46
N PHE A 12 23.82 -13.78 -13.65
CA PHE A 12 24.25 -12.39 -13.85
C PHE A 12 23.13 -11.42 -13.47
N ASP A 13 23.47 -10.44 -12.64
CA ASP A 13 22.60 -9.32 -12.34
C ASP A 13 22.67 -8.31 -13.49
N GLY A 14 21.77 -8.39 -14.44
CA GLY A 14 21.81 -7.57 -15.63
C GLY A 14 20.53 -7.55 -16.46
N TYR A 15 20.59 -6.73 -17.50
CA TYR A 15 19.55 -6.65 -18.53
C TYR A 15 20.20 -6.42 -19.89
N ILE A 16 19.46 -6.70 -20.95
CA ILE A 16 19.85 -6.40 -22.32
C ILE A 16 18.95 -5.29 -22.86
N ASN A 17 19.53 -4.33 -23.54
CA ASN A 17 18.78 -3.34 -24.31
C ASN A 17 19.31 -3.24 -25.74
N PHE A 18 18.41 -2.85 -26.64
CA PHE A 18 18.72 -2.53 -28.03
C PHE A 18 18.42 -1.06 -28.27
N HIS A 19 19.36 -0.37 -28.90
CA HIS A 19 19.22 1.03 -29.27
C HIS A 19 18.81 1.17 -30.74
N LEU A 20 18.19 2.30 -31.10
CA LEU A 20 17.70 2.56 -32.44
C LEU A 20 18.83 2.55 -33.46
N SER A 21 20.00 3.11 -33.16
CA SER A 21 21.19 3.10 -34.00
C SER A 21 22.43 3.45 -33.17
N ALA A 22 23.61 3.33 -33.80
CA ALA A 22 24.88 3.76 -33.20
C ALA A 22 24.94 5.30 -32.96
N ASP A 23 24.18 6.06 -33.76
CA ASP A 23 24.09 7.51 -33.64
C ASP A 23 22.95 7.98 -32.71
N ASP A 24 22.07 7.07 -32.30
CA ASP A 24 20.96 7.31 -31.37
C ASP A 24 20.88 6.20 -30.32
N LEU A 25 21.72 6.34 -29.31
CA LEU A 25 21.76 5.42 -28.16
C LEU A 25 20.73 5.81 -27.08
N ALA A 26 20.06 6.95 -27.20
CA ALA A 26 19.04 7.38 -26.25
C ALA A 26 17.70 6.68 -26.52
N THR A 27 17.39 6.37 -27.77
CA THR A 27 16.17 5.69 -28.14
C THR A 27 16.35 4.17 -28.02
N LEU A 28 15.63 3.57 -27.06
CA LEU A 28 15.59 2.12 -26.86
C LEU A 28 14.51 1.49 -27.75
N VAL A 29 14.86 0.42 -28.45
CA VAL A 29 13.95 -0.36 -29.32
C VAL A 29 13.36 -1.55 -28.55
N ALA A 30 14.19 -2.20 -27.72
CA ALA A 30 13.79 -3.32 -26.88
C ALA A 30 14.71 -3.45 -25.68
N GLN A 31 14.19 -3.98 -24.58
CA GLN A 31 14.98 -4.33 -23.40
C GLN A 31 14.34 -5.50 -22.66
N GLY A 32 15.14 -6.20 -21.84
CA GLY A 32 14.68 -7.31 -21.00
C GLY A 32 15.71 -7.70 -19.97
N ASP A 33 15.23 -8.15 -18.83
CA ASP A 33 16.04 -8.67 -17.74
C ASP A 33 16.66 -10.03 -18.11
N ILE A 34 17.85 -10.30 -17.58
CA ILE A 34 18.55 -11.59 -17.74
C ILE A 34 19.09 -12.08 -16.40
N GLY A 35 19.36 -13.37 -16.36
CA GLY A 35 20.03 -14.01 -15.22
C GLY A 35 19.25 -13.90 -13.92
N ALA A 36 19.86 -13.33 -12.90
CA ALA A 36 19.27 -13.16 -11.57
C ALA A 36 18.05 -12.22 -11.55
N ASN A 37 17.91 -11.34 -12.56
CA ASN A 37 16.78 -10.42 -12.68
C ASN A 37 15.54 -11.03 -13.35
N GLU A 38 15.63 -12.24 -13.89
CA GLU A 38 14.47 -12.95 -14.45
C GLU A 38 13.39 -13.17 -13.41
N LEU A 39 12.11 -13.01 -13.81
CA LEU A 39 10.99 -13.30 -12.94
C LEU A 39 10.81 -14.82 -12.78
N THR A 40 10.51 -15.27 -11.55
CA THR A 40 10.24 -16.68 -11.24
C THR A 40 8.84 -17.13 -11.69
N GLY A 41 7.92 -16.19 -11.85
CA GLY A 41 6.50 -16.40 -12.09
C GLY A 41 5.66 -16.33 -10.81
N GLU A 42 6.27 -16.26 -9.62
CA GLU A 42 5.56 -16.04 -8.36
C GLU A 42 5.16 -14.58 -8.23
N THR A 43 3.89 -14.33 -7.89
CA THR A 43 3.33 -12.99 -7.74
C THR A 43 2.36 -12.91 -6.57
N LYS A 44 2.27 -11.72 -5.97
CA LYS A 44 1.25 -11.34 -5.01
C LYS A 44 0.67 -9.98 -5.40
N GLU A 45 -0.65 -9.85 -5.32
CA GLU A 45 -1.36 -8.61 -5.63
C GLU A 45 -2.03 -8.05 -4.38
N TYR A 46 -2.01 -6.72 -4.25
CA TYR A 46 -2.66 -5.95 -3.20
C TYR A 46 -3.52 -4.86 -3.82
N ASP A 47 -4.73 -4.69 -3.31
CA ASP A 47 -5.63 -3.63 -3.75
C ASP A 47 -5.19 -2.27 -3.21
N LEU A 48 -5.24 -1.24 -4.07
CA LEU A 48 -5.05 0.16 -3.72
C LEU A 48 -6.38 0.90 -3.91
N VAL A 49 -7.03 1.21 -2.79
CA VAL A 49 -8.34 1.85 -2.81
C VAL A 49 -8.22 3.37 -2.88
N THR A 50 -9.26 4.00 -3.45
CA THR A 50 -9.40 5.47 -3.49
C THR A 50 -9.27 6.08 -2.09
N LYS A 51 -8.57 7.20 -2.00
CA LYS A 51 -8.45 7.96 -0.74
C LYS A 51 -9.10 9.35 -0.86
N ASP A 52 -8.32 10.41 -1.06
CA ASP A 52 -8.83 11.79 -1.05
C ASP A 52 -9.35 12.24 -2.43
N VAL A 53 -8.97 11.55 -3.50
CA VAL A 53 -9.35 11.89 -4.88
C VAL A 53 -10.27 10.81 -5.44
N PRO A 54 -11.59 11.04 -5.51
CA PRO A 54 -12.53 10.04 -5.99
C PRO A 54 -12.21 9.53 -7.40
N GLY A 55 -12.34 8.20 -7.60
CA GLY A 55 -12.21 7.54 -8.89
C GLY A 55 -10.80 7.12 -9.27
N ILE A 56 -9.81 7.28 -8.40
CA ILE A 56 -8.46 6.73 -8.59
C ILE A 56 -8.29 5.53 -7.67
N SER A 57 -8.08 4.34 -8.25
CA SER A 57 -7.84 3.09 -7.53
C SER A 57 -7.12 2.09 -8.44
N GLY A 58 -6.64 0.99 -7.90
CA GLY A 58 -5.97 -0.04 -8.70
C GLY A 58 -5.29 -1.09 -7.87
N THR A 59 -4.15 -1.59 -8.34
CA THR A 59 -3.43 -2.70 -7.68
C THR A 59 -1.92 -2.47 -7.66
N ALA A 60 -1.28 -3.11 -6.68
CA ALA A 60 0.18 -3.27 -6.61
C ALA A 60 0.50 -4.76 -6.74
N THR A 61 1.16 -5.15 -7.84
CA THR A 61 1.63 -6.51 -8.07
C THR A 61 3.10 -6.63 -7.70
N PHE A 62 3.42 -7.51 -6.78
CA PHE A 62 4.77 -7.87 -6.39
C PHE A 62 5.14 -9.16 -7.11
N ALA A 63 6.22 -9.16 -7.87
CA ALA A 63 6.70 -10.33 -8.61
C ALA A 63 8.11 -10.71 -8.14
N ALA A 64 8.33 -12.01 -7.86
CA ALA A 64 9.60 -12.53 -7.40
C ALA A 64 10.62 -12.61 -8.55
N ARG A 65 11.85 -12.13 -8.30
CA ARG A 65 13.01 -12.32 -9.16
C ARG A 65 13.85 -13.51 -8.68
N LYS A 66 14.62 -14.14 -9.57
CA LYS A 66 15.54 -15.23 -9.21
C LYS A 66 16.59 -14.81 -8.17
N SER A 67 16.96 -13.53 -8.14
CA SER A 67 17.84 -12.96 -7.10
C SER A 67 17.21 -12.94 -5.72
N GLY A 68 15.91 -13.16 -5.59
CA GLY A 68 15.14 -12.92 -4.37
C GLY A 68 14.60 -11.49 -4.26
N ALA A 69 15.04 -10.55 -5.09
CA ALA A 69 14.47 -9.21 -5.16
C ALA A 69 13.01 -9.22 -5.63
N ALA A 70 12.30 -8.12 -5.43
CA ALA A 70 10.94 -7.94 -5.95
C ALA A 70 10.91 -6.93 -7.10
N LEU A 71 10.07 -7.21 -8.10
CA LEU A 71 9.59 -6.20 -9.04
C LEU A 71 8.18 -5.79 -8.61
N VAL A 72 8.02 -4.53 -8.20
CA VAL A 72 6.71 -3.99 -7.78
C VAL A 72 6.16 -3.16 -8.93
N THR A 73 5.05 -3.61 -9.49
CA THR A 73 4.30 -2.90 -10.54
C THR A 73 3.00 -2.40 -9.95
N VAL A 74 2.80 -1.08 -9.99
CA VAL A 74 1.54 -0.45 -9.58
C VAL A 74 0.79 0.01 -10.82
N MET A 75 -0.49 -0.31 -10.88
CA MET A 75 -1.43 0.14 -11.90
C MET A 75 -2.58 0.86 -11.22
N LEU A 76 -2.78 2.15 -11.53
CA LEU A 76 -3.91 2.95 -11.05
C LEU A 76 -4.77 3.40 -12.23
N ASP A 77 -6.06 3.14 -12.13
CA ASP A 77 -7.07 3.67 -13.05
C ASP A 77 -7.52 5.06 -12.59
N GLY A 78 -8.00 5.87 -13.54
CA GLY A 78 -8.58 7.20 -13.25
C GLY A 78 -7.56 8.31 -13.01
N THR A 79 -6.28 8.04 -13.17
CA THR A 79 -5.23 9.06 -13.09
C THR A 79 -5.30 10.04 -14.26
N PRO A 80 -5.09 11.36 -14.05
CA PRO A 80 -5.15 12.35 -15.11
C PRO A 80 -3.93 12.26 -16.04
N ASP A 81 -4.14 12.46 -17.34
CA ASP A 81 -3.07 12.56 -18.33
C ASP A 81 -2.01 13.58 -17.92
N GLY A 82 -0.73 13.17 -17.95
CA GLY A 82 0.40 14.01 -17.55
C GLY A 82 0.54 14.21 -16.05
N GLY A 83 -0.33 13.59 -15.23
CA GLY A 83 -0.16 13.52 -13.79
C GLY A 83 1.12 12.78 -13.41
N MET A 84 1.81 13.24 -12.38
CA MET A 84 2.99 12.59 -11.81
C MET A 84 2.74 12.34 -10.33
N HIS A 85 2.53 11.07 -9.98
CA HIS A 85 2.12 10.67 -8.64
C HIS A 85 3.26 9.98 -7.90
N PRO A 86 3.96 10.69 -6.95
CA PRO A 86 4.94 10.05 -6.09
C PRO A 86 4.30 8.94 -5.25
N GLY A 87 4.99 7.82 -5.10
CA GLY A 87 4.52 6.67 -4.35
C GLY A 87 5.55 6.16 -3.36
N HIS A 88 5.08 5.60 -2.27
CA HIS A 88 5.92 5.06 -1.20
C HIS A 88 5.33 3.79 -0.60
N ILE A 89 6.24 2.92 -0.13
CA ILE A 89 5.92 1.93 0.90
C ILE A 89 6.26 2.58 2.24
N HIS A 90 5.35 2.49 3.19
CA HIS A 90 5.48 2.99 4.55
C HIS A 90 5.52 1.84 5.55
N PHE A 91 6.09 2.09 6.73
CA PHE A 91 5.98 1.22 7.89
C PHE A 91 4.58 1.34 8.52
N ASN A 92 4.18 0.37 9.30
CA ASN A 92 2.89 0.21 9.95
C ASN A 92 1.74 0.04 8.93
N SER A 93 0.49 0.09 9.41
CA SER A 93 -0.69 0.04 8.55
C SER A 93 -1.13 1.42 8.06
N ALA A 94 -1.96 1.45 7.01
CA ALA A 94 -2.58 2.67 6.51
C ALA A 94 -3.46 3.38 7.55
N ALA A 95 -4.02 2.63 8.51
CA ALA A 95 -4.82 3.16 9.61
C ALA A 95 -3.96 3.85 10.68
N GLU A 96 -2.73 3.36 10.92
CA GLU A 96 -1.83 3.88 11.96
C GLU A 96 -0.89 4.95 11.43
N THR A 97 -0.60 4.88 10.13
CA THR A 97 0.42 5.66 9.42
C THR A 97 1.84 5.40 9.92
N GLY A 98 2.84 5.65 9.08
CA GLY A 98 4.24 5.40 9.43
C GLY A 98 5.21 6.18 8.55
N GLY A 99 6.50 6.10 8.88
CA GLY A 99 7.57 6.69 8.08
C GLY A 99 7.73 5.97 6.73
N ILE A 100 8.39 6.64 5.77
CA ILE A 100 8.69 6.04 4.46
C ILE A 100 9.74 4.93 4.64
N ALA A 101 9.39 3.72 4.25
CA ALA A 101 10.29 2.57 4.19
C ALA A 101 10.99 2.49 2.83
N LYS A 102 10.24 2.67 1.72
CA LYS A 102 10.76 2.64 0.36
C LYS A 102 10.08 3.68 -0.52
N THR A 103 10.88 4.46 -1.25
CA THR A 103 10.38 5.32 -2.34
C THR A 103 10.20 4.48 -3.60
N LEU A 104 9.03 4.56 -4.21
CA LEU A 104 8.71 3.92 -5.47
C LEU A 104 9.01 4.86 -6.65
N THR A 105 9.13 4.30 -7.83
CA THR A 105 9.15 5.08 -9.07
C THR A 105 7.86 5.89 -9.15
N THR A 106 7.97 7.19 -9.46
CA THR A 106 6.80 8.05 -9.64
C THR A 106 5.88 7.46 -10.71
N LEU A 107 4.60 7.33 -10.39
CA LEU A 107 3.61 6.82 -11.32
C LEU A 107 3.28 7.88 -12.38
N ASP A 108 3.35 7.48 -13.64
CA ASP A 108 2.95 8.30 -14.79
C ASP A 108 1.43 8.21 -14.98
N GLY A 109 0.72 9.31 -14.75
CA GLY A 109 -0.74 9.37 -14.84
C GLY A 109 -1.29 9.13 -16.24
N THR A 110 -0.48 9.29 -17.31
CA THR A 110 -0.91 8.97 -18.68
C THR A 110 -1.04 7.46 -18.89
N THR A 111 -0.14 6.69 -18.28
CA THR A 111 -0.15 5.22 -18.36
C THR A 111 -0.80 4.56 -17.15
N GLY A 112 -0.97 5.30 -16.07
CA GLY A 112 -1.41 4.77 -14.77
C GLY A 112 -0.40 3.84 -14.11
N MET A 113 0.87 3.83 -14.54
CA MET A 113 1.83 2.78 -14.19
C MET A 113 3.07 3.31 -13.48
N SER A 114 3.52 2.55 -12.46
CA SER A 114 4.83 2.66 -11.82
C SER A 114 5.47 1.29 -11.74
N VAL A 115 6.78 1.20 -12.01
CA VAL A 115 7.53 -0.06 -11.88
C VAL A 115 8.80 0.21 -11.07
N THR A 116 8.99 -0.53 -9.99
CA THR A 116 10.13 -0.37 -9.08
C THR A 116 10.77 -1.71 -8.77
N HIS A 117 12.08 -1.82 -8.97
CA HIS A 117 12.89 -2.93 -8.47
C HIS A 117 13.24 -2.69 -6.99
N ILE A 118 13.04 -3.70 -6.15
CA ILE A 118 13.30 -3.61 -4.70
C ILE A 118 14.15 -4.79 -4.25
N GLU A 119 15.33 -4.48 -3.75
CA GLU A 119 16.26 -5.39 -3.06
C GLU A 119 16.65 -4.86 -1.67
N ALA A 120 16.34 -3.58 -1.39
CA ALA A 120 16.57 -2.94 -0.11
C ALA A 120 15.60 -1.79 0.13
N LEU A 121 15.33 -1.50 1.40
CA LEU A 121 14.64 -0.29 1.87
C LEU A 121 15.50 0.96 1.63
N ASN A 122 14.96 2.16 1.89
CA ASN A 122 15.68 3.43 1.70
C ASN A 122 16.88 3.58 2.65
N ASP A 123 16.85 2.94 3.80
CA ASP A 123 17.95 2.94 4.79
C ASP A 123 19.07 1.92 4.48
N GLY A 124 18.90 1.12 3.40
CA GLY A 124 19.82 0.08 2.99
C GLY A 124 19.57 -1.29 3.63
N THR A 125 18.53 -1.43 4.45
CA THR A 125 18.12 -2.75 4.96
C THR A 125 17.71 -3.65 3.79
N GLU A 126 18.37 -4.77 3.61
CA GLU A 126 18.04 -5.74 2.57
C GLU A 126 16.62 -6.28 2.77
N ILE A 127 15.83 -6.24 1.71
CA ILE A 127 14.48 -6.81 1.67
C ILE A 127 14.21 -7.30 0.25
N GLY A 128 13.72 -8.52 0.13
CA GLY A 128 13.32 -9.10 -1.15
C GLY A 128 11.83 -9.39 -1.19
N TYR A 129 11.43 -10.21 -2.16
CA TYR A 129 10.03 -10.57 -2.38
C TYR A 129 9.38 -11.15 -1.11
N GLU A 130 9.98 -12.20 -0.51
CA GLU A 130 9.45 -12.84 0.69
C GLU A 130 9.37 -11.87 1.88
N GLY A 131 10.39 -11.03 2.06
CA GLY A 131 10.40 -10.03 3.12
C GLY A 131 9.32 -8.97 2.95
N LEU A 132 8.93 -8.65 1.71
CA LEU A 132 7.82 -7.72 1.44
C LEU A 132 6.46 -8.37 1.68
N LEU A 133 6.33 -9.70 1.51
CA LEU A 133 5.10 -10.43 1.87
C LEU A 133 4.90 -10.51 3.41
N ASP A 134 5.98 -10.46 4.17
CA ASP A 134 5.95 -10.42 5.64
C ASP A 134 6.09 -9.01 6.20
N PHE A 135 6.11 -7.99 5.33
CA PHE A 135 6.34 -6.61 5.76
C PHE A 135 5.13 -6.02 6.48
N ASP A 136 5.37 -5.40 7.63
CA ASP A 136 4.38 -4.56 8.29
C ASP A 136 4.38 -3.19 7.61
N GLY A 137 3.51 -3.02 6.61
CA GLY A 137 3.51 -1.81 5.80
C GLY A 137 2.24 -1.58 4.99
N TYR A 138 2.24 -0.41 4.34
CA TYR A 138 1.21 -0.03 3.37
C TYR A 138 1.83 0.76 2.21
N ILE A 139 1.13 0.81 1.09
CA ILE A 139 1.49 1.64 -0.07
C ILE A 139 0.55 2.83 -0.13
N ASN A 140 1.10 4.00 -0.47
CA ASN A 140 0.29 5.14 -0.90
C ASN A 140 0.88 5.84 -2.12
N PHE A 141 0.00 6.54 -2.86
CA PHE A 141 0.36 7.45 -3.93
C PHE A 141 -0.24 8.82 -3.67
N HIS A 142 0.55 9.85 -3.92
CA HIS A 142 0.20 11.24 -3.66
C HIS A 142 -0.29 11.95 -4.94
N LEU A 143 -1.02 13.04 -4.77
CA LEU A 143 -1.54 13.81 -5.91
C LEU A 143 -0.41 14.37 -6.79
N SER A 144 0.64 14.89 -6.18
CA SER A 144 1.84 15.38 -6.88
C SER A 144 2.99 15.61 -5.90
N ALA A 145 4.20 15.88 -6.43
CA ALA A 145 5.35 16.25 -5.62
C ALA A 145 5.15 17.57 -4.84
N ASP A 146 4.32 18.48 -5.35
CA ASP A 146 3.98 19.75 -4.69
C ASP A 146 2.81 19.60 -3.70
N ASN A 147 2.12 18.46 -3.72
CA ASN A 147 0.99 18.17 -2.83
C ASN A 147 1.07 16.70 -2.34
N LEU A 148 1.92 16.48 -1.36
CA LEU A 148 2.08 15.18 -0.70
C LEU A 148 1.04 14.94 0.40
N ALA A 149 0.26 15.94 0.78
CA ALA A 149 -0.78 15.79 1.80
C ALA A 149 -2.03 15.09 1.27
N THR A 150 -2.30 15.20 -0.03
CA THR A 150 -3.46 14.58 -0.69
C THR A 150 -3.06 13.23 -1.26
N LEU A 151 -3.71 12.16 -0.83
CA LEU A 151 -3.51 10.80 -1.31
C LEU A 151 -4.51 10.47 -2.43
N VAL A 152 -4.03 9.88 -3.52
CA VAL A 152 -4.91 9.41 -4.60
C VAL A 152 -5.38 7.99 -4.37
N ALA A 153 -4.48 7.10 -3.92
CA ALA A 153 -4.80 5.71 -3.59
C ALA A 153 -3.88 5.19 -2.48
N GLN A 154 -4.36 4.24 -1.70
CA GLN A 154 -3.57 3.53 -0.70
C GLN A 154 -4.10 2.12 -0.44
N GLY A 155 -3.25 1.25 0.12
CA GLY A 155 -3.62 -0.10 0.54
C GLY A 155 -2.57 -0.73 1.44
N ASP A 156 -3.01 -1.56 2.36
CA ASP A 156 -2.16 -2.34 3.24
C ASP A 156 -1.47 -3.47 2.47
N ILE A 157 -0.26 -3.84 2.87
CA ILE A 157 0.52 -4.93 2.28
C ILE A 157 1.08 -5.85 3.35
N GLY A 158 1.54 -7.01 2.93
CA GLY A 158 2.23 -7.97 3.79
C GLY A 158 1.38 -8.42 4.97
N GLN A 159 1.89 -8.25 6.18
CA GLN A 159 1.22 -8.67 7.42
C GLN A 159 -0.05 -7.86 7.74
N ASN A 160 -0.23 -6.69 7.11
CA ASN A 160 -1.42 -5.87 7.29
C ASN A 160 -2.59 -6.24 6.37
N GLU A 161 -2.40 -7.18 5.43
CA GLU A 161 -3.48 -7.70 4.60
C GLU A 161 -4.58 -8.34 5.47
N LEU A 162 -5.83 -8.11 5.09
CA LEU A 162 -6.99 -8.70 5.77
C LEU A 162 -7.13 -10.18 5.39
N THR A 163 -7.43 -11.03 6.37
CA THR A 163 -7.68 -12.47 6.16
C THR A 163 -9.03 -12.75 5.50
N GLY A 164 -9.94 -11.77 5.55
CA GLY A 164 -11.34 -11.90 5.17
C GLY A 164 -12.27 -12.30 6.32
N GLU A 165 -11.72 -12.64 7.48
CA GLU A 165 -12.53 -12.86 8.69
C GLU A 165 -12.94 -11.51 9.28
N SER A 166 -14.25 -11.34 9.50
CA SER A 166 -14.80 -10.09 10.02
C SER A 166 -16.04 -10.31 10.90
N MET A 167 -16.27 -9.35 11.79
CA MET A 167 -17.45 -9.30 12.65
C MET A 167 -17.91 -7.85 12.82
N SER A 168 -19.21 -7.58 12.61
CA SER A 168 -19.81 -6.27 12.79
C SER A 168 -20.77 -6.25 13.96
N TYR A 169 -20.80 -5.13 14.69
CA TYR A 169 -21.68 -4.90 15.81
C TYR A 169 -22.43 -3.57 15.62
N ASP A 170 -23.74 -3.58 15.90
CA ASP A 170 -24.55 -2.36 15.84
C ASP A 170 -24.27 -1.46 17.07
N LEU A 171 -24.10 -0.17 16.80
CA LEU A 171 -23.97 0.88 17.79
C LEU A 171 -25.28 1.69 17.81
N GLY A 172 -26.15 1.38 18.78
CA GLY A 172 -27.46 2.03 18.94
C GLY A 172 -27.36 3.44 19.50
N THR A 173 -28.30 4.30 19.13
CA THR A 173 -28.47 5.64 19.70
C THR A 173 -28.51 5.61 21.25
N LYS A 174 -27.80 6.52 21.89
CA LYS A 174 -27.80 6.69 23.35
C LYS A 174 -28.39 8.06 23.76
N ASP A 175 -27.58 9.00 24.14
CA ASP A 175 -28.03 10.28 24.71
C ASP A 175 -28.35 11.35 23.66
N VAL A 176 -27.84 11.17 22.43
CA VAL A 176 -28.08 12.07 21.31
C VAL A 176 -28.89 11.37 20.23
N PRO A 177 -30.21 11.69 20.10
CA PRO A 177 -31.08 11.07 19.11
C PRO A 177 -30.58 11.23 17.67
N GLY A 178 -30.64 10.14 16.87
CA GLY A 178 -30.31 10.17 15.46
C GLY A 178 -28.83 9.87 15.16
N ILE A 179 -28.01 9.60 16.17
CA ILE A 179 -26.65 9.09 15.97
C ILE A 179 -26.65 7.60 16.26
N SER A 180 -26.23 6.80 15.27
CA SER A 180 -26.07 5.35 15.34
C SER A 180 -25.07 4.88 14.30
N GLY A 181 -24.72 3.59 14.29
CA GLY A 181 -23.79 3.08 13.29
C GLY A 181 -23.36 1.65 13.55
N THR A 182 -22.21 1.30 13.02
CA THR A 182 -21.60 -0.03 13.20
C THR A 182 -20.12 0.08 13.58
N ALA A 183 -19.64 -0.94 14.30
CA ALA A 183 -18.22 -1.21 14.51
C ALA A 183 -17.88 -2.53 13.84
N THR A 184 -17.01 -2.52 12.84
CA THR A 184 -16.52 -3.72 12.15
C THR A 184 -15.11 -4.02 12.59
N PHE A 185 -14.87 -5.28 12.96
CA PHE A 185 -13.58 -5.83 13.37
C PHE A 185 -13.14 -6.80 12.29
N GLU A 186 -11.97 -6.56 11.71
CA GLU A 186 -11.42 -7.36 10.62
C GLU A 186 -10.03 -7.87 11.01
N GLU A 187 -9.81 -9.18 10.83
CA GLU A 187 -8.54 -9.83 11.17
C GLU A 187 -7.48 -9.56 10.09
N ARG A 188 -6.26 -9.20 10.52
CA ARG A 188 -5.07 -9.08 9.68
C ARG A 188 -4.24 -10.36 9.72
N LEU A 189 -3.39 -10.60 8.71
CA LEU A 189 -2.45 -11.72 8.70
C LEU A 189 -1.50 -11.70 9.92
N SER A 190 -1.15 -10.53 10.43
CA SER A 190 -0.39 -10.34 11.68
C SER A 190 -1.10 -10.86 12.94
N GLY A 191 -2.40 -11.13 12.88
CA GLY A 191 -3.26 -11.39 14.02
C GLY A 191 -3.76 -10.12 14.74
N GLU A 192 -3.40 -8.94 14.23
CA GLU A 192 -3.98 -7.67 14.67
C GLU A 192 -5.39 -7.49 14.14
N THR A 193 -6.11 -6.54 14.70
CA THR A 193 -7.49 -6.25 14.30
C THR A 193 -7.61 -4.81 13.78
N LEU A 194 -8.07 -4.68 12.53
CA LEU A 194 -8.54 -3.39 12.02
C LEU A 194 -9.95 -3.14 12.57
N VAL A 195 -10.16 -1.99 13.22
CA VAL A 195 -11.48 -1.57 13.71
C VAL A 195 -11.96 -0.39 12.88
N THR A 196 -13.06 -0.59 12.16
CA THR A 196 -13.73 0.46 11.39
C THR A 196 -15.03 0.87 12.09
N LEU A 197 -15.17 2.17 12.38
CA LEU A 197 -16.38 2.77 12.93
C LEU A 197 -17.09 3.54 11.82
N ASP A 198 -18.29 3.12 11.45
CA ASP A 198 -19.16 3.83 10.50
C ASP A 198 -20.35 4.39 11.28
N ILE A 199 -20.36 5.71 11.50
CA ILE A 199 -21.30 6.41 12.39
C ILE A 199 -22.09 7.44 11.58
N GLU A 200 -23.40 7.25 11.52
CA GLU A 200 -24.34 8.14 10.86
C GLU A 200 -24.89 9.21 11.84
N GLY A 201 -25.28 10.36 11.29
CA GLY A 201 -25.96 11.44 12.02
C GLY A 201 -25.05 12.30 12.88
N THR A 202 -23.74 12.14 12.76
CA THR A 202 -22.77 13.01 13.43
C THR A 202 -22.81 14.42 12.82
N PRO A 203 -22.71 15.49 13.65
CA PRO A 203 -22.70 16.86 13.13
C PRO A 203 -21.40 17.12 12.34
N VAL A 204 -21.53 17.85 11.22
CA VAL A 204 -20.39 18.28 10.40
C VAL A 204 -19.36 19.03 11.26
N GLY A 205 -18.09 18.60 11.19
CA GLY A 205 -16.97 19.12 12.00
C GLY A 205 -16.96 18.64 13.44
N GLY A 206 -17.83 17.67 13.78
CA GLY A 206 -17.76 16.99 15.08
C GLY A 206 -16.53 16.08 15.15
N MET A 207 -15.87 16.05 16.29
CA MET A 207 -14.76 15.13 16.58
C MET A 207 -15.18 14.24 17.75
N HIS A 208 -15.39 12.95 17.48
CA HIS A 208 -15.98 12.00 18.42
C HIS A 208 -14.95 10.96 18.88
N PRO A 209 -14.34 11.12 20.10
CA PRO A 209 -13.44 10.10 20.64
C PRO A 209 -14.18 8.78 20.85
N ALA A 210 -13.51 7.67 20.54
CA ALA A 210 -14.06 6.34 20.65
C ALA A 210 -13.14 5.42 21.48
N HIS A 211 -13.76 4.50 22.24
CA HIS A 211 -13.04 3.58 23.13
C HIS A 211 -13.74 2.22 23.18
N ILE A 212 -12.94 1.17 23.41
CA ILE A 212 -13.45 -0.12 23.84
C ILE A 212 -13.31 -0.19 25.36
N HIS A 213 -14.42 -0.49 26.04
CA HIS A 213 -14.50 -0.59 27.49
C HIS A 213 -14.64 -2.04 27.98
N ALA A 214 -14.21 -2.29 29.19
CA ALA A 214 -14.48 -3.56 29.89
C ALA A 214 -15.95 -3.68 30.30
N GLY A 215 -16.45 -4.92 30.30
CA GLY A 215 -17.81 -5.26 30.76
C GLY A 215 -18.88 -5.10 29.70
N ALA A 216 -20.13 -5.08 30.09
CA ALA A 216 -21.27 -4.90 29.20
C ALA A 216 -21.87 -3.49 29.33
N VAL A 217 -22.61 -3.05 28.30
CA VAL A 217 -23.32 -1.74 28.31
C VAL A 217 -24.25 -1.60 29.53
N ALA A 218 -24.84 -2.71 30.00
CA ALA A 218 -25.70 -2.73 31.19
C ALA A 218 -24.94 -2.42 32.50
N ASP A 219 -23.64 -2.64 32.50
CA ASP A 219 -22.77 -2.46 33.68
C ASP A 219 -21.92 -1.17 33.57
N ALA A 220 -22.18 -0.34 32.55
CA ALA A 220 -21.43 0.89 32.31
C ALA A 220 -21.48 1.86 33.51
N PRO A 221 -20.39 2.64 33.76
CA PRO A 221 -19.17 2.72 32.99
C PRO A 221 -18.15 1.63 33.37
N GLY A 222 -17.54 0.99 32.35
CA GLY A 222 -16.38 0.13 32.52
C GLY A 222 -15.05 0.86 32.29
N ASP A 223 -13.95 0.24 32.65
CA ASP A 223 -12.61 0.80 32.37
C ASP A 223 -12.34 0.85 30.86
N ILE A 224 -11.62 1.88 30.38
CA ILE A 224 -11.14 1.96 29.00
C ILE A 224 -10.03 0.92 28.82
N LEU A 225 -10.22 0.00 27.86
CA LEU A 225 -9.21 -1.00 27.48
C LEU A 225 -8.40 -0.55 26.27
N ILE A 226 -9.06 0.03 25.24
CA ILE A 226 -8.43 0.46 23.99
C ILE A 226 -9.00 1.82 23.61
N THR A 227 -8.12 2.76 23.28
CA THR A 227 -8.48 4.03 22.64
C THR A 227 -8.44 3.81 21.12
N LEU A 228 -9.54 4.12 20.46
CA LEU A 228 -9.65 4.06 19.00
C LEU A 228 -9.40 5.44 18.38
N ALA A 229 -9.25 5.47 17.06
CA ALA A 229 -9.19 6.72 16.31
C ALA A 229 -10.48 7.54 16.54
N THR A 230 -10.33 8.87 16.55
CA THR A 230 -11.47 9.78 16.65
C THR A 230 -12.28 9.75 15.36
N VAL A 231 -13.59 9.61 15.48
CA VAL A 231 -14.51 9.69 14.33
C VAL A 231 -14.70 11.15 13.95
N ASP A 232 -14.45 11.48 12.69
CA ASP A 232 -14.66 12.81 12.10
C ASP A 232 -16.07 12.88 11.51
N GLY A 233 -16.90 13.78 12.04
CA GLY A 233 -18.25 14.02 11.56
C GLY A 233 -18.37 14.83 10.27
N SER A 234 -17.25 15.16 9.63
CA SER A 234 -17.23 15.88 8.34
C SER A 234 -17.32 14.96 7.11
N LEU A 235 -17.33 13.67 7.30
CA LEU A 235 -17.41 12.65 6.23
C LEU A 235 -18.86 12.24 5.96
#